data_4e0a054b5cf8d6209a57c1650dae6f04
#
_entry.id   4e0a054b5cf8d6209a57c1650dae6f04
#
_cell.length_a   1.000
_cell.length_b   1.000
_cell.length_c   1.000
_cell.angle_alpha   90.00
_cell.angle_beta   90.00
_cell.angle_gamma   90.00
#
_symmetry.space_group_name_H-M   'P 1'
#
loop_
_entity.id
_entity.type
_entity.pdbx_description
1 polymer ?
#
loop_
_entity_poly.entity_id
_entity_poly.type
_entity_poly.pdbx_seq_one_letter_code
_entity_poly.pdbx_strand_id
1 'polypeptide(L)'
;RAASCALGAAVYRPAEGGGGTALRFVALRDAGSGSHLGFTLTLAPRVAYRFKLTPSSGAADSYAELAEPGPAPVTPGGRFASPSGRDAEDGDAPASPIHFFDERFRRAEPDGLDSPAPVAVFLPELQRAFAYWSANPDPEIAPTGGVWVRDCGR
;
A
#
# COMPACT_ATOMS: atom_id res chain seq x y z
N ARG A 1 -8.25 24.38 5.15
CA ARG A 1 -6.96 23.73 4.88
C ARG A 1 -6.97 22.32 5.44
N ALA A 2 -6.70 21.37 4.59
CA ALA A 2 -6.45 20.01 5.06
C ALA A 2 -5.20 20.02 5.95
N ALA A 3 -5.28 19.39 7.12
CA ALA A 3 -4.12 19.27 8.00
C ALA A 3 -3.01 18.50 7.29
N SER A 4 -1.79 18.93 7.44
CA SER A 4 -0.62 18.19 6.98
C SER A 4 -0.08 17.32 8.11
N CYS A 5 0.40 16.14 7.76
CA CYS A 5 1.04 15.23 8.70
C CYS A 5 2.16 14.48 8.01
N ALA A 6 2.98 13.80 8.80
CA ALA A 6 3.98 12.89 8.26
C ALA A 6 3.30 11.65 7.64
N LEU A 7 3.96 11.06 6.67
CA LEU A 7 3.43 9.87 5.97
C LEU A 7 3.05 8.75 6.93
N GLY A 8 3.87 8.50 7.93
CA GLY A 8 3.62 7.45 8.92
C GLY A 8 2.41 7.71 9.84
N ALA A 9 1.95 8.95 9.91
CA ALA A 9 0.77 9.33 10.70
C ALA A 9 -0.50 9.45 9.87
N ALA A 10 -0.38 9.45 8.55
CA ALA A 10 -1.50 9.60 7.64
C ALA A 10 -2.27 8.28 7.46
N VAL A 11 -3.57 8.40 7.32
CA VAL A 11 -4.44 7.33 6.84
C VAL A 11 -4.96 7.74 5.48
N TYR A 12 -4.91 6.83 4.53
CA TYR A 12 -5.47 7.08 3.21
C TYR A 12 -6.77 6.31 3.06
N ARG A 13 -7.77 6.99 2.57
CA ARG A 13 -9.10 6.40 2.36
C ARG A 13 -9.48 6.48 0.89
N PRO A 14 -10.26 5.52 0.37
CA PRO A 14 -10.71 5.59 -1.00
C PRO A 14 -11.45 6.91 -1.27
N ALA A 15 -11.15 7.51 -2.42
CA ALA A 15 -11.85 8.72 -2.85
C ALA A 15 -13.33 8.45 -3.13
N GLU A 16 -13.66 7.22 -3.50
CA GLU A 16 -15.02 6.80 -3.79
C GLU A 16 -15.43 5.64 -2.86
N GLY A 17 -16.44 5.85 -2.08
CA GLY A 17 -17.04 4.80 -1.23
C GLY A 17 -16.10 4.25 -0.16
N GLY A 18 -16.24 2.99 0.16
CA GLY A 18 -15.24 2.23 0.92
C GLY A 18 -15.25 2.40 2.42
N GLY A 19 -16.42 2.38 3.05
CA GLY A 19 -16.48 2.34 4.51
C GLY A 19 -15.64 1.21 5.09
N GLY A 20 -14.71 1.54 5.97
CA GLY A 20 -13.83 0.58 6.62
C GLY A 20 -12.55 0.23 5.85
N THR A 21 -12.39 0.71 4.63
CA THR A 21 -11.18 0.51 3.85
C THR A 21 -10.16 1.61 4.14
N ALA A 22 -8.94 1.22 4.44
CA ALA A 22 -7.88 2.17 4.78
C ALA A 22 -6.51 1.66 4.33
N LEU A 23 -5.63 2.60 4.02
CA LEU A 23 -4.24 2.33 3.66
C LEU A 23 -3.34 3.16 4.58
N ARG A 24 -2.35 2.50 5.18
CA ARG A 24 -1.38 3.14 6.08
C ARG A 24 0.03 2.76 5.69
N PHE A 25 0.90 3.74 5.57
CA PHE A 25 2.31 3.49 5.30
C PHE A 25 3.05 3.08 6.57
N VAL A 26 3.92 2.11 6.42
CA VAL A 26 4.67 1.51 7.52
C VAL A 26 6.10 1.22 7.08
N ALA A 27 7.00 1.09 8.05
CA ALA A 27 8.33 0.58 7.77
C ALA A 27 8.30 -0.94 7.80
N LEU A 28 8.83 -1.54 6.77
CA LEU A 28 8.98 -2.98 6.65
C LEU A 28 10.43 -3.37 6.91
N ARG A 29 10.63 -4.42 7.66
CA ARG A 29 11.97 -5.00 7.86
C ARG A 29 12.05 -6.35 7.20
N ASP A 30 12.87 -6.44 6.18
CA ASP A 30 13.29 -7.72 5.62
C ASP A 30 14.48 -8.25 6.41
N ALA A 31 14.52 -9.56 6.61
CA ALA A 31 15.68 -10.19 7.19
C ALA A 31 16.90 -9.98 6.28
N GLY A 32 17.82 -9.12 6.70
CA GLY A 32 19.10 -8.90 6.03
C GLY A 32 19.21 -7.66 5.15
N SER A 33 18.16 -6.88 4.90
CA SER A 33 18.23 -5.74 3.97
C SER A 33 17.79 -4.39 4.52
N GLY A 34 17.61 -4.26 5.82
CA GLY A 34 17.20 -3.00 6.43
C GLY A 34 15.70 -2.74 6.35
N SER A 35 15.29 -1.51 6.60
CA SER A 35 13.87 -1.15 6.55
C SER A 35 13.50 -0.54 5.20
N HIS A 36 12.37 -0.98 4.68
CA HIS A 36 11.78 -0.49 3.44
C HIS A 36 10.44 0.18 3.71
N LEU A 37 10.07 1.09 2.85
CA LEU A 37 8.73 1.65 2.89
C LEU A 37 7.73 0.65 2.32
N GLY A 38 6.61 0.52 2.99
CA GLY A 38 5.49 -0.28 2.54
C GLY A 38 4.18 0.26 3.06
N PHE A 39 3.10 -0.46 2.86
CA PHE A 39 1.82 -0.08 3.44
C PHE A 39 0.99 -1.30 3.82
N THR A 40 0.08 -1.08 4.75
CA THR A 40 -0.97 -2.03 5.10
C THR A 40 -2.28 -1.54 4.48
N LEU A 41 -2.90 -2.41 3.72
CA LEU A 41 -4.22 -2.18 3.12
C LEU A 41 -5.26 -2.98 3.90
N THR A 42 -6.19 -2.29 4.55
CA THR A 42 -7.29 -2.91 5.26
C THR A 42 -8.56 -2.79 4.42
N LEU A 43 -9.12 -3.90 3.98
CA LEU A 43 -10.29 -3.94 3.09
C LEU A 43 -11.61 -4.17 3.81
N ALA A 44 -11.57 -4.89 4.93
CA ALA A 44 -12.73 -5.16 5.75
C ALA A 44 -12.26 -5.25 7.20
N PRO A 45 -13.18 -5.25 8.18
CA PRO A 45 -12.77 -5.43 9.56
C PRO A 45 -11.91 -6.70 9.68
N ARG A 46 -10.67 -6.54 10.10
CA ARG A 46 -9.71 -7.62 10.35
C ARG A 46 -9.08 -8.27 9.11
N VAL A 47 -9.36 -7.81 7.91
CA VAL A 47 -8.66 -8.30 6.73
C VAL A 47 -7.68 -7.25 6.26
N ALA A 48 -6.41 -7.55 6.38
CA ALA A 48 -5.35 -6.63 5.99
C ALA A 48 -4.32 -7.32 5.11
N TYR A 49 -3.84 -6.58 4.12
CA TYR A 49 -2.78 -7.02 3.22
C TYR A 49 -1.59 -6.09 3.37
N ARG A 50 -0.40 -6.63 3.26
CA ARG A 50 0.82 -5.86 3.34
C ARG A 50 1.50 -5.80 1.99
N PHE A 51 1.88 -4.60 1.62
CA PHE A 51 2.57 -4.32 0.36
C PHE A 51 3.91 -3.69 0.62
N LYS A 52 4.92 -4.12 -0.12
CA LYS A 52 6.22 -3.45 -0.15
C LYS A 52 6.27 -2.52 -1.35
N LEU A 53 6.98 -1.41 -1.21
CA LEU A 53 7.28 -0.51 -2.31
C LEU A 53 8.63 -0.88 -2.89
N THR A 54 8.66 -1.12 -4.19
CA THR A 54 9.86 -1.46 -4.92
C THR A 54 10.12 -0.39 -5.97
N PRO A 55 11.32 0.20 -6.00
CA PRO A 55 11.67 1.13 -7.07
C PRO A 55 11.66 0.38 -8.40
N SER A 56 11.05 0.98 -9.40
CA SER A 56 11.09 0.45 -10.75
C SER A 56 12.46 0.73 -11.36
N SER A 57 13.12 -0.28 -11.87
CA SER A 57 14.41 -0.10 -12.55
C SER A 57 14.21 0.66 -13.87
N GLY A 58 14.85 1.80 -14.00
CA GLY A 58 14.81 2.61 -15.22
C GLY A 58 13.60 3.51 -15.39
N ALA A 59 12.67 3.51 -14.46
CA ALA A 59 11.55 4.44 -14.42
C ALA A 59 11.53 5.18 -13.10
N ALA A 60 10.95 6.37 -13.10
CA ALA A 60 10.84 7.20 -11.90
C ALA A 60 9.72 6.72 -10.95
N ASP A 61 9.10 5.61 -11.24
CA ASP A 61 7.91 5.14 -10.53
C ASP A 61 8.23 3.96 -9.63
N SER A 62 7.57 3.92 -8.49
CA SER A 62 7.61 2.77 -7.59
C SER A 62 6.45 1.83 -7.87
N TYR A 63 6.66 0.56 -7.54
CA TYR A 63 5.62 -0.46 -7.56
C TYR A 63 5.28 -0.89 -6.14
N ALA A 64 4.00 -1.09 -5.90
CA ALA A 64 3.51 -1.77 -4.71
C ALA A 64 3.26 -3.24 -5.04
N GLU A 65 3.90 -4.13 -4.30
CA GLU A 65 3.75 -5.57 -4.47
C GLU A 65 3.30 -6.20 -3.16
N LEU A 66 2.38 -7.16 -3.25
CA LEU A 66 1.96 -7.90 -2.07
C LEU A 66 3.16 -8.64 -1.46
N ALA A 67 3.44 -8.37 -0.20
CA ALA A 67 4.61 -8.90 0.49
C ALA A 67 4.38 -10.30 1.08
N GLU A 68 3.12 -10.61 1.43
CA GLU A 68 2.74 -11.90 1.97
C GLU A 68 1.52 -12.44 1.25
N PRO A 69 1.46 -13.74 0.96
CA PRO A 69 0.26 -14.33 0.40
C PRO A 69 -0.85 -14.36 1.45
N GLY A 70 -1.98 -13.75 1.13
CA GLY A 70 -3.16 -13.75 1.99
C GLY A 70 -3.20 -12.62 3.01
N PRO A 71 -4.29 -12.56 3.77
CA PRO A 71 -4.48 -11.54 4.78
C PRO A 71 -3.46 -11.68 5.90
N ALA A 72 -2.83 -10.56 6.25
CA ALA A 72 -1.92 -10.51 7.39
C ALA A 72 -2.65 -9.98 8.63
N PRO A 73 -2.30 -10.45 9.83
CA PRO A 73 -2.84 -9.87 11.05
C PRO A 73 -2.44 -8.40 11.13
N VAL A 74 -3.38 -7.57 11.55
CA VAL A 74 -3.12 -6.14 11.76
C VAL A 74 -2.36 -5.97 13.07
N THR A 75 -1.05 -5.93 12.98
CA THR A 75 -0.20 -5.63 14.13
C THR A 75 0.48 -4.28 13.91
N PRO A 76 0.33 -3.33 14.84
CA PRO A 76 1.08 -2.08 14.76
C PRO A 76 2.58 -2.37 14.76
N GLY A 77 3.31 -1.76 13.81
CA GLY A 77 4.74 -1.98 13.69
C GLY A 77 5.15 -3.38 13.24
N GLY A 78 4.26 -4.09 12.57
CA GLY A 78 4.46 -5.47 12.17
C GLY A 78 5.72 -5.70 11.33
N ARG A 79 6.46 -6.73 11.69
CA ARG A 79 7.55 -7.23 10.88
C ARG A 79 6.98 -8.06 9.75
N PHE A 80 7.47 -7.79 8.55
CA PHE A 80 7.29 -8.74 7.46
C PHE A 80 8.35 -9.82 7.59
N ALA A 81 7.89 -11.03 7.81
CA ALA A 81 8.67 -12.14 7.33
C ALA A 81 8.47 -12.16 5.82
N SER A 82 9.52 -11.95 5.07
CA SER A 82 9.51 -12.31 3.66
C SER A 82 9.03 -13.76 3.57
N PRO A 83 8.03 -14.07 2.74
CA PRO A 83 7.62 -15.45 2.58
C PRO A 83 8.83 -16.25 2.14
N SER A 84 9.29 -17.11 3.05
CA SER A 84 10.50 -17.87 2.85
C SER A 84 10.43 -18.69 1.56
N GLY A 85 11.26 -18.35 0.60
CA GLY A 85 11.61 -19.21 -0.52
C GLY A 85 10.53 -19.46 -1.55
N ARG A 86 9.41 -18.79 -1.48
CA ARG A 86 8.56 -18.68 -2.64
C ARG A 86 8.90 -17.39 -3.30
N ASP A 87 9.86 -17.46 -4.15
CA ASP A 87 9.94 -16.51 -5.21
C ASP A 87 8.54 -16.34 -5.74
N ALA A 88 8.14 -15.10 -5.86
CA ALA A 88 7.00 -14.78 -6.65
C ALA A 88 7.30 -15.14 -8.12
N GLU A 89 7.45 -16.40 -8.37
CA GLU A 89 7.29 -16.98 -9.72
C GLU A 89 5.93 -16.65 -10.32
N ASP A 90 5.35 -15.90 -9.64
CA ASP A 90 4.04 -15.71 -9.48
C ASP A 90 3.75 -14.34 -9.94
N GLY A 91 3.73 -14.12 -11.17
CA GLY A 91 3.00 -13.09 -11.84
C GLY A 91 1.54 -12.99 -11.40
N ASP A 92 1.20 -13.75 -10.32
CA ASP A 92 -0.14 -13.82 -9.75
C ASP A 92 -0.30 -12.97 -8.50
N ALA A 93 0.77 -12.56 -7.83
CA ALA A 93 0.66 -11.72 -6.65
C ALA A 93 0.18 -10.31 -7.02
N PRO A 94 -0.80 -9.75 -6.32
CA PRO A 94 -1.25 -8.40 -6.61
C PRO A 94 -0.11 -7.39 -6.60
N ALA A 95 0.00 -6.66 -7.68
CA ALA A 95 0.97 -5.58 -7.83
C ALA A 95 0.37 -4.42 -8.61
N SER A 96 0.78 -3.22 -8.30
CA SER A 96 0.32 -2.02 -8.99
C SER A 96 1.40 -0.96 -8.98
N PRO A 97 1.54 -0.19 -10.06
CA PRO A 97 2.26 1.08 -9.97
C PRO A 97 1.65 1.91 -8.86
N ILE A 98 2.47 2.67 -8.16
CA ILE A 98 2.01 3.59 -7.14
C ILE A 98 2.51 4.99 -7.47
N HIS A 99 1.59 5.95 -7.44
CA HIS A 99 1.90 7.35 -7.71
C HIS A 99 1.44 8.19 -6.53
N PHE A 100 2.28 9.14 -6.15
CA PHE A 100 2.01 10.07 -5.06
C PHE A 100 1.82 11.46 -5.62
N PHE A 101 0.84 12.18 -5.13
CA PHE A 101 0.54 13.54 -5.59
C PHE A 101 0.49 14.53 -4.43
N ASP A 102 1.05 15.70 -4.67
CA ASP A 102 0.95 16.82 -3.75
C ASP A 102 -0.38 17.60 -3.96
N GLU A 103 -0.56 18.65 -3.19
CA GLU A 103 -1.76 19.49 -3.24
C GLU A 103 -1.99 20.19 -4.58
N ARG A 104 -0.97 20.25 -5.42
CA ARG A 104 -1.02 20.81 -6.77
C ARG A 104 -1.10 19.74 -7.86
N PHE A 105 -1.37 18.49 -7.46
CA PHE A 105 -1.40 17.33 -8.35
C PHE A 105 -0.07 17.05 -9.07
N ARG A 106 1.04 17.50 -8.48
CA ARG A 106 2.37 17.14 -8.97
C ARG A 106 2.84 15.88 -8.25
N ARG A 107 3.67 15.12 -8.94
CA ARG A 107 4.26 13.92 -8.33
C ARG A 107 5.14 14.31 -7.14
N ALA A 108 4.98 13.60 -6.05
CA ALA A 108 5.64 13.90 -4.79
C ALA A 108 5.99 12.62 -4.05
N GLU A 109 6.99 11.89 -4.55
CA GLU A 109 7.43 10.64 -3.93
C GLU A 109 7.99 10.90 -2.53
N PRO A 110 7.49 10.23 -1.49
CA PRO A 110 8.02 10.37 -0.13
C PRO A 110 9.34 9.61 0.01
N ASP A 111 10.27 10.21 0.76
CA ASP A 111 11.55 9.57 1.07
C ASP A 111 11.45 8.57 2.23
N GLY A 112 10.46 8.71 3.08
CA GLY A 112 10.25 7.85 4.24
C GLY A 112 9.04 8.27 5.05
N LEU A 113 8.85 7.62 6.19
CA LEU A 113 7.69 7.87 7.05
C LEU A 113 7.66 9.27 7.67
N ASP A 114 8.80 9.92 7.78
CA ASP A 114 8.91 11.28 8.31
C ASP A 114 8.65 12.35 7.24
N SER A 115 8.59 11.97 5.98
CA SER A 115 8.28 12.88 4.88
C SER A 115 6.87 13.43 5.01
N PRO A 116 6.60 14.65 4.50
CA PRO A 116 5.23 15.13 4.40
C PRO A 116 4.36 14.16 3.63
N ALA A 117 3.19 13.84 4.16
CA ALA A 117 2.27 12.92 3.51
C ALA A 117 1.70 13.53 2.22
N PRO A 118 1.85 12.87 1.06
CA PRO A 118 1.18 13.30 -0.16
C PRO A 118 -0.33 13.39 0.04
N VAL A 119 -0.99 14.29 -0.67
CA VAL A 119 -2.44 14.47 -0.53
C VAL A 119 -3.22 13.31 -1.10
N ALA A 120 -2.67 12.64 -2.11
CA ALA A 120 -3.32 11.50 -2.73
C ALA A 120 -2.30 10.45 -3.16
N VAL A 121 -2.75 9.22 -3.15
CA VAL A 121 -2.03 8.05 -3.64
C VAL A 121 -2.87 7.39 -4.72
N PHE A 122 -2.26 7.03 -5.84
CA PHE A 122 -2.93 6.39 -6.95
C PHE A 122 -2.34 5.01 -7.20
N LEU A 123 -3.20 4.00 -7.16
CA LEU A 123 -2.87 2.60 -7.39
C LEU A 123 -3.74 2.08 -8.54
N PRO A 124 -3.40 2.39 -9.79
CA PRO A 124 -4.31 2.20 -10.93
C PRO A 124 -4.68 0.76 -11.24
N GLU A 125 -3.83 -0.19 -10.85
CA GLU A 125 -4.03 -1.60 -11.21
C GLU A 125 -4.39 -2.50 -10.02
N LEU A 126 -4.50 -1.93 -8.82
CA LEU A 126 -4.68 -2.74 -7.63
C LEU A 126 -5.99 -3.52 -7.64
N GLN A 127 -7.09 -2.91 -8.02
CA GLN A 127 -8.38 -3.57 -8.10
C GLN A 127 -8.36 -4.74 -9.07
N ARG A 128 -7.81 -4.52 -10.25
CA ARG A 128 -7.67 -5.54 -11.28
C ARG A 128 -6.77 -6.68 -10.81
N ALA A 129 -5.66 -6.34 -10.17
CA ALA A 129 -4.73 -7.33 -9.65
C ALA A 129 -5.39 -8.27 -8.64
N PHE A 130 -6.21 -7.73 -7.73
CA PHE A 130 -6.97 -8.55 -6.80
C PHE A 130 -8.01 -9.43 -7.50
N ALA A 131 -8.69 -8.90 -8.52
CA ALA A 131 -9.72 -9.65 -9.25
C ALA A 131 -9.18 -10.88 -9.99
N TYR A 132 -7.95 -10.78 -10.50
CA TYR A 132 -7.31 -11.87 -11.24
C TYR A 132 -6.37 -12.73 -10.40
N TRP A 133 -6.25 -12.44 -9.12
CA TRP A 133 -5.37 -13.20 -8.25
C TRP A 133 -5.99 -14.54 -7.88
N SER A 134 -5.44 -15.61 -8.42
CA SER A 134 -5.96 -16.97 -8.24
C SER A 134 -5.90 -17.47 -6.80
N ALA A 135 -4.94 -16.98 -6.02
CA ALA A 135 -4.80 -17.33 -4.61
C ALA A 135 -5.57 -16.39 -3.66
N ASN A 136 -6.44 -15.54 -4.19
CA ASN A 136 -7.26 -14.66 -3.36
C ASN A 136 -8.18 -15.48 -2.46
N PRO A 137 -8.01 -15.43 -1.13
CA PRO A 137 -8.83 -16.23 -0.22
C PRO A 137 -10.28 -15.75 -0.15
N ASP A 138 -10.54 -14.53 -0.55
CA ASP A 138 -11.85 -13.92 -0.54
C ASP A 138 -12.04 -13.00 -1.74
N PRO A 139 -12.45 -13.55 -2.89
CA PRO A 139 -12.58 -12.81 -4.12
C PRO A 139 -13.67 -11.73 -4.10
N GLU A 140 -14.55 -11.76 -3.12
CA GLU A 140 -15.56 -10.73 -2.94
C GLU A 140 -14.98 -9.47 -2.27
N ILE A 141 -13.84 -9.61 -1.59
CA ILE A 141 -13.16 -8.49 -0.96
C ILE A 141 -12.09 -7.97 -1.93
N ALA A 142 -12.33 -6.82 -2.51
CA ALA A 142 -11.40 -6.16 -3.39
C ALA A 142 -11.34 -4.66 -3.09
N PRO A 143 -10.18 -4.01 -3.28
CA PRO A 143 -10.12 -2.58 -3.16
C PRO A 143 -10.98 -1.92 -4.24
N THR A 144 -11.69 -0.87 -3.87
CA THR A 144 -12.52 -0.10 -4.79
C THR A 144 -11.81 1.15 -5.25
N GLY A 145 -11.80 1.37 -6.56
CA GLY A 145 -11.16 2.54 -7.14
C GLY A 145 -9.63 2.48 -7.08
N GLY A 146 -9.00 3.51 -7.59
CA GLY A 146 -7.54 3.62 -7.63
C GLY A 146 -6.97 4.79 -6.85
N VAL A 147 -7.81 5.74 -6.47
CA VAL A 147 -7.39 6.98 -5.81
C VAL A 147 -7.69 6.93 -4.31
N TRP A 148 -6.67 7.23 -3.53
CA TRP A 148 -6.73 7.24 -2.06
C TRP A 148 -6.36 8.63 -1.57
N VAL A 149 -7.18 9.19 -0.72
CA VAL A 149 -7.03 10.57 -0.22
C VAL A 149 -6.55 10.56 1.22
N ARG A 150 -5.59 11.46 1.49
CA ARG A 150 -5.00 11.63 2.81
C ARG A 150 -6.02 12.07 3.85
N ASP A 151 -6.00 11.41 4.99
CA ASP A 151 -6.66 11.80 6.21
C ASP A 151 -5.62 11.83 7.33
N CYS A 152 -5.32 13.01 7.84
CA CYS A 152 -4.35 13.18 8.92
C CYS A 152 -4.98 13.04 10.31
N GLY A 153 -6.28 12.83 10.36
CA GLY A 153 -6.98 12.84 11.64
C GLY A 153 -7.05 14.23 12.26
N ARG A 154 -7.61 14.28 13.42
CA ARG A 154 -7.71 15.51 14.24
C ARG A 154 -6.98 15.36 15.56
#